data_3004ce39d9f9aa59519db75e4c8ac014
#
_entry.id   3004ce39d9f9aa59519db75e4c8ac014
#
_cell.length_a   1.000
_cell.length_b   1.000
_cell.length_c   1.000
_cell.angle_alpha   90.00
_cell.angle_beta   90.00
_cell.angle_gamma   90.00
#
_symmetry.space_group_name_H-M   'P 1'
#
loop_
_entity.id
_entity.type
_entity.pdbx_description
1 polymer ?
#
loop_
_entity_poly.entity_id
_entity_poly.type
_entity_poly.pdbx_seq_one_letter_code
_entity_poly.pdbx_strand_id
1 'polypeptide(L)'
;MVAHARELDPYECCGLLAGTNGAVSHQYRITNTVAKDTTALQVFEGAQVKRLGDLVDTTRAEVAFFMDPKEMLAAFKDMRERQIEITVIYHSHPRSPAFPSSTDIGLAYYPDVAYLIISLEHKSRPDIRAYWIQDRQVIPADYQVL
;
A
#
# COMPACT_ATOMS: atom_id res chain seq x y z
N MET A 1 6.86 -5.14 8.11
CA MET A 1 5.59 -4.45 7.78
C MET A 1 4.83 -4.01 9.04
N VAL A 2 4.47 -4.87 9.98
CA VAL A 2 3.73 -4.49 11.20
C VAL A 2 4.43 -3.38 12.00
N ALA A 3 5.75 -3.49 12.20
CA ALA A 3 6.51 -2.42 12.85
C ALA A 3 6.38 -1.07 12.12
N HIS A 4 6.48 -1.08 10.78
CA HIS A 4 6.30 0.11 9.96
C HIS A 4 4.89 0.71 10.11
N ALA A 5 3.86 -0.13 10.13
CA ALA A 5 2.49 0.31 10.35
C ALA A 5 2.29 0.97 11.72
N ARG A 6 2.86 0.38 12.78
CA ARG A 6 2.80 0.93 14.14
C ARG A 6 3.57 2.23 14.31
N GLU A 7 4.72 2.36 13.65
CA GLU A 7 5.54 3.57 13.69
C GLU A 7 4.82 4.78 13.08
N LEU A 8 4.01 4.56 12.04
CA LEU A 8 3.31 5.62 11.35
C LEU A 8 1.87 5.84 11.81
N ASP A 9 1.30 4.96 12.66
CA ASP A 9 -0.04 5.16 13.22
C ASP A 9 -0.18 6.58 13.84
N PRO A 10 -1.16 7.40 13.50
CA PRO A 10 -2.44 7.10 12.85
C PRO A 10 -2.44 7.19 11.30
N TYR A 11 -1.30 7.33 10.67
CA TYR A 11 -1.19 7.44 9.21
C TYR A 11 -1.00 6.07 8.57
N GLU A 12 -1.50 5.90 7.35
CA GLU A 12 -1.23 4.72 6.56
C GLU A 12 0.25 4.65 6.20
N CYS A 13 0.89 3.52 6.49
CA CYS A 13 2.19 3.20 5.91
C CYS A 13 2.02 2.53 4.56
N CYS A 14 3.02 2.61 3.71
CA CYS A 14 3.06 1.90 2.44
C CYS A 14 4.46 1.43 2.08
N GLY A 15 4.54 0.46 1.20
CA GLY A 15 5.82 -0.05 0.75
C GLY A 15 5.70 -1.23 -0.21
N LEU A 16 6.85 -1.74 -0.59
CA LEU A 16 6.99 -2.82 -1.55
C LEU A 16 7.72 -3.99 -0.90
N LEU A 17 7.31 -5.20 -1.26
CA LEU A 17 8.07 -6.41 -0.97
C LEU A 17 8.52 -7.00 -2.29
N ALA A 18 9.78 -7.40 -2.37
CA ALA A 18 10.37 -7.95 -3.56
C ALA A 18 11.14 -9.24 -3.27
N GLY A 19 11.28 -10.04 -4.31
CA GLY A 19 11.99 -11.31 -4.20
C GLY A 19 12.03 -12.06 -5.52
N THR A 20 12.15 -13.36 -5.44
CA THR A 20 12.25 -14.23 -6.61
C THR A 20 11.27 -15.40 -6.48
N ASN A 21 10.56 -15.72 -7.57
CA ASN A 21 9.62 -16.85 -7.63
C ASN A 21 8.57 -16.82 -6.49
N GLY A 22 8.04 -15.64 -6.17
CA GLY A 22 7.02 -15.47 -5.14
C GLY A 22 7.55 -15.49 -3.69
N ALA A 23 8.85 -15.73 -3.49
CA ALA A 23 9.49 -15.68 -2.17
C ALA A 23 10.03 -14.26 -1.91
N VAL A 24 9.53 -13.62 -0.86
CA VAL A 24 9.95 -12.28 -0.45
C VAL A 24 11.28 -12.34 0.30
N SER A 25 12.22 -11.52 -0.14
CA SER A 25 13.54 -11.38 0.49
C SER A 25 13.86 -9.95 0.94
N HIS A 26 13.20 -8.94 0.37
CA HIS A 26 13.47 -7.52 0.62
C HIS A 26 12.20 -6.75 0.89
N GLN A 27 12.29 -5.79 1.81
CA GLN A 27 11.24 -4.81 2.10
C GLN A 27 11.74 -3.41 1.81
N TYR A 28 10.97 -2.68 1.01
CA TYR A 28 11.19 -1.26 0.73
C TYR A 28 10.07 -0.46 1.41
N ARG A 29 10.40 0.26 2.48
CA ARG A 29 9.50 1.20 3.11
C ARG A 29 9.46 2.46 2.26
N ILE A 30 8.28 2.90 1.87
CA ILE A 30 8.10 4.08 1.03
C ILE A 30 7.35 5.14 1.82
N THR A 31 7.74 6.39 1.68
CA THR A 31 7.06 7.51 2.32
C THR A 31 5.68 7.70 1.71
N ASN A 32 4.67 7.86 2.57
CA ASN A 32 3.32 8.25 2.17
C ASN A 32 3.28 9.78 2.00
N THR A 33 3.18 10.24 0.75
CA THR A 33 3.17 11.68 0.40
C THR A 33 1.77 12.22 0.11
N VAL A 34 0.72 11.44 0.35
CA VAL A 34 -0.67 11.81 -0.03
C VAL A 34 -1.12 13.17 0.52
N ALA A 35 -0.65 13.57 1.69
CA ALA A 35 -0.99 14.85 2.30
C ALA A 35 -0.19 16.05 1.72
N LYS A 36 0.90 15.79 0.99
CA LYS A 36 1.84 16.82 0.54
C LYS A 36 1.95 16.92 -0.98
N ASP A 37 1.50 15.92 -1.71
CA ASP A 37 1.73 15.81 -3.15
C ASP A 37 0.49 16.21 -3.94
N THR A 38 0.59 17.30 -4.69
CA THR A 38 -0.47 17.77 -5.59
C THR A 38 -0.74 16.81 -6.75
N THR A 39 0.27 16.00 -7.14
CA THR A 39 0.11 14.96 -8.16
C THR A 39 -0.79 13.84 -7.64
N ALA A 40 -0.66 13.50 -6.37
CA ALA A 40 -1.55 12.54 -5.71
C ALA A 40 -3.02 13.00 -5.78
N LEU A 41 -3.28 14.30 -5.60
CA LEU A 41 -4.62 14.87 -5.73
C LEU A 41 -5.23 14.60 -7.10
N GLN A 42 -4.47 14.82 -8.17
CA GLN A 42 -4.94 14.60 -9.54
C GLN A 42 -5.26 13.14 -9.82
N VAL A 43 -4.44 12.22 -9.30
CA VAL A 43 -4.66 10.78 -9.42
C VAL A 43 -5.93 10.37 -8.68
N PHE A 44 -6.13 10.86 -7.45
CA PHE A 44 -7.33 10.58 -6.66
C PHE A 44 -8.60 11.18 -7.28
N GLU A 45 -8.54 12.38 -7.81
CA GLU A 45 -9.64 13.02 -8.52
C GLU A 45 -10.02 12.26 -9.81
N GLY A 46 -9.02 11.81 -10.57
CA GLY A 46 -9.20 10.99 -11.76
C GLY A 46 -9.83 9.62 -11.47
N ALA A 47 -9.62 9.06 -10.29
CA ALA A 47 -10.21 7.81 -9.82
C ALA A 47 -11.65 7.96 -9.28
N GLN A 48 -12.29 9.13 -9.44
CA GLN A 48 -13.63 9.48 -8.93
C GLN A 48 -13.76 9.48 -7.40
N VAL A 49 -12.71 9.72 -6.68
CA VAL A 49 -12.75 9.84 -5.22
C VAL A 49 -13.06 11.30 -4.82
N LYS A 50 -14.22 11.79 -5.21
CA LYS A 50 -14.67 13.16 -4.93
C LYS A 50 -14.75 13.51 -3.43
N ARG A 51 -14.83 12.50 -2.55
CA ARG A 51 -14.94 12.73 -1.09
C ARG A 51 -13.62 12.99 -0.39
N LEU A 52 -12.48 12.66 -0.99
CA LEU A 52 -11.17 12.97 -0.44
C LEU A 52 -10.74 14.42 -0.70
N GLY A 53 -11.34 15.09 -1.70
CA GLY A 53 -11.09 16.51 -1.99
C GLY A 53 -11.47 17.48 -0.86
N ASP A 54 -12.44 17.09 -0.02
CA ASP A 54 -12.89 17.89 1.12
C ASP A 54 -12.08 17.64 2.40
N LEU A 55 -11.26 16.58 2.45
CA LEU A 55 -10.35 16.28 3.55
C LEU A 55 -9.03 17.00 3.28
N VAL A 56 -9.01 18.28 3.58
CA VAL A 56 -7.77 19.07 3.53
C VAL A 56 -6.85 18.57 4.64
N ASP A 57 -5.60 18.22 4.26
CA ASP A 57 -4.51 18.02 5.20
C ASP A 57 -4.19 16.61 5.69
N THR A 58 -3.62 16.51 6.85
CA THR A 58 -3.08 15.31 7.49
C THR A 58 -4.06 14.15 7.60
N THR A 59 -5.36 14.42 7.63
CA THR A 59 -6.40 13.38 7.69
C THR A 59 -6.43 12.47 6.45
N ARG A 60 -5.93 12.91 5.30
CA ARG A 60 -5.82 12.07 4.10
C ARG A 60 -4.87 10.90 4.29
N ALA A 61 -3.75 11.14 4.98
CA ALA A 61 -2.76 10.11 5.25
C ALA A 61 -3.26 9.05 6.25
N GLU A 62 -4.36 9.32 6.99
CA GLU A 62 -5.01 8.34 7.87
C GLU A 62 -5.91 7.35 7.11
N VAL A 63 -6.32 7.67 5.88
CA VAL A 63 -7.31 6.91 5.09
C VAL A 63 -6.88 6.63 3.66
N ALA A 64 -5.69 7.07 3.27
CA ALA A 64 -5.13 6.86 1.94
C ALA A 64 -3.61 6.94 1.94
N PHE A 65 -3.00 6.43 0.90
CA PHE A 65 -1.57 6.57 0.70
C PHE A 65 -1.24 6.88 -0.77
N PHE A 66 -0.11 7.56 -0.95
CA PHE A 66 0.53 7.75 -2.24
C PHE A 66 2.05 7.59 -2.04
N MET A 67 2.63 6.62 -2.71
CA MET A 67 4.05 6.32 -2.59
C MET A 67 4.91 7.40 -3.21
N ASP A 68 5.94 7.87 -2.50
CA ASP A 68 6.90 8.83 -3.04
C ASP A 68 7.54 8.32 -4.34
N PRO A 69 7.37 9.02 -5.48
CA PRO A 69 7.85 8.54 -6.77
C PRO A 69 9.38 8.39 -6.86
N LYS A 70 10.12 9.22 -6.13
CA LYS A 70 11.60 9.16 -6.11
C LYS A 70 12.08 7.93 -5.35
N GLU A 71 11.44 7.64 -4.22
CA GLU A 71 11.75 6.43 -3.44
C GLU A 71 11.34 5.16 -4.20
N MET A 72 10.21 5.18 -4.91
CA MET A 72 9.80 4.08 -5.78
C MET A 72 10.82 3.83 -6.89
N LEU A 73 11.29 4.90 -7.55
CA LEU A 73 12.30 4.78 -8.60
C LEU A 73 13.60 4.17 -8.05
N ALA A 74 14.04 4.61 -6.87
CA ALA A 74 15.22 4.07 -6.20
C ALA A 74 15.04 2.57 -5.84
N ALA A 75 13.87 2.19 -5.35
CA ALA A 75 13.53 0.80 -5.06
C ALA A 75 13.58 -0.07 -6.32
N PHE A 76 12.97 0.37 -7.42
CA PHE A 76 12.99 -0.37 -8.69
C PHE A 76 14.40 -0.51 -9.26
N LYS A 77 15.24 0.50 -9.10
CA LYS A 77 16.66 0.44 -9.50
C LYS A 77 17.41 -0.63 -8.69
N ASP A 78 17.26 -0.62 -7.36
CA ASP A 78 17.87 -1.61 -6.47
C ASP A 78 17.37 -3.02 -6.76
N MET A 79 16.06 -3.20 -7.00
CA MET A 79 15.48 -4.49 -7.41
C MET A 79 16.13 -5.01 -8.70
N ARG A 80 16.33 -4.14 -9.68
CA ARG A 80 17.00 -4.51 -10.94
C ARG A 80 18.44 -4.96 -10.71
N GLU A 81 19.19 -4.22 -9.91
CA GLU A 81 20.58 -4.57 -9.58
C GLU A 81 20.68 -5.91 -8.83
N ARG A 82 19.69 -6.23 -8.01
CA ARG A 82 19.60 -7.49 -7.28
C ARG A 82 18.99 -8.64 -8.06
N GLN A 83 18.45 -8.39 -9.25
CA GLN A 83 17.71 -9.36 -10.04
C GLN A 83 16.51 -9.96 -9.29
N ILE A 84 15.81 -9.12 -8.54
CA ILE A 84 14.54 -9.45 -7.86
C ILE A 84 13.42 -8.60 -8.46
N GLU A 85 12.18 -9.05 -8.24
CA GLU A 85 10.99 -8.40 -8.75
C GLU A 85 10.01 -8.07 -7.62
N ILE A 86 9.15 -7.09 -7.88
CA ILE A 86 8.08 -6.77 -6.95
C ILE A 86 7.11 -7.95 -6.84
N THR A 87 6.81 -8.35 -5.61
CA THR A 87 5.91 -9.46 -5.32
C THR A 87 4.64 -8.97 -4.63
N VAL A 88 4.77 -7.95 -3.77
CA VAL A 88 3.66 -7.43 -2.96
C VAL A 88 3.77 -5.91 -2.85
N ILE A 89 2.63 -5.25 -2.98
CA ILE A 89 2.42 -3.87 -2.53
C ILE A 89 1.70 -3.94 -1.19
N TYR A 90 2.25 -3.33 -0.14
CA TYR A 90 1.59 -3.33 1.15
C TYR A 90 1.25 -1.92 1.63
N HIS A 91 0.17 -1.81 2.37
CA HIS A 91 -0.18 -0.61 3.14
C HIS A 91 -0.90 -0.98 4.43
N SER A 92 -1.10 0.00 5.30
CA SER A 92 -1.83 -0.21 6.55
C SER A 92 -3.16 0.54 6.56
N HIS A 93 -4.12 -0.06 7.28
CA HIS A 93 -5.38 0.57 7.68
C HIS A 93 -5.34 0.81 9.19
N PRO A 94 -5.07 2.04 9.66
CA PRO A 94 -4.96 2.30 11.10
C PRO A 94 -6.23 2.02 11.90
N ARG A 95 -7.42 2.22 11.29
CA ARG A 95 -8.72 2.17 11.98
C ARG A 95 -9.81 1.39 11.26
N SER A 96 -9.47 0.65 10.22
CA SER A 96 -10.43 -0.13 9.46
C SER A 96 -9.94 -1.56 9.23
N PRO A 97 -10.85 -2.49 8.85
CA PRO A 97 -10.47 -3.87 8.59
C PRO A 97 -9.40 -4.03 7.49
N ALA A 98 -8.71 -5.17 7.48
CA ALA A 98 -7.76 -5.55 6.43
C ALA A 98 -8.48 -5.97 5.14
N PHE A 99 -9.23 -5.05 4.55
CA PHE A 99 -9.94 -5.22 3.29
C PHE A 99 -9.73 -3.99 2.40
N PRO A 100 -9.53 -4.16 1.08
CA PRO A 100 -9.31 -3.05 0.17
C PRO A 100 -10.45 -2.03 0.19
N SER A 101 -10.13 -0.76 0.35
CA SER A 101 -11.07 0.34 0.18
C SER A 101 -11.42 0.53 -1.29
N SER A 102 -12.46 1.32 -1.58
CA SER A 102 -12.79 1.68 -2.96
C SER A 102 -11.65 2.42 -3.67
N THR A 103 -10.87 3.20 -2.92
CA THR A 103 -9.66 3.86 -3.41
C THR A 103 -8.57 2.85 -3.75
N ASP A 104 -8.30 1.88 -2.87
CA ASP A 104 -7.32 0.82 -3.11
C ASP A 104 -7.65 0.04 -4.38
N ILE A 105 -8.92 -0.31 -4.56
CA ILE A 105 -9.41 -1.03 -5.75
C ILE A 105 -9.23 -0.17 -7.00
N GLY A 106 -9.56 1.12 -6.93
CA GLY A 106 -9.45 2.06 -8.05
C GLY A 106 -8.01 2.33 -8.49
N LEU A 107 -7.05 2.20 -7.58
CA LEU A 107 -5.62 2.45 -7.80
C LEU A 107 -4.78 1.18 -7.89
N ALA A 108 -5.39 0.01 -7.99
CA ALA A 108 -4.70 -1.26 -8.14
C ALA A 108 -4.29 -1.49 -9.60
N TYR A 109 -3.18 -0.88 -10.00
CA TYR A 109 -2.68 -0.92 -11.38
C TYR A 109 -1.82 -2.15 -11.73
N TYR A 110 -1.49 -2.99 -10.75
CA TYR A 110 -0.59 -4.13 -10.93
C TYR A 110 -1.35 -5.45 -10.73
N PRO A 111 -1.91 -6.04 -11.81
CA PRO A 111 -2.74 -7.25 -11.70
C PRO A 111 -1.97 -8.50 -11.27
N ASP A 112 -0.66 -8.52 -11.53
CA ASP A 112 0.22 -9.66 -11.23
C ASP A 112 0.98 -9.52 -9.89
N VAL A 113 0.65 -8.50 -9.10
CA VAL A 113 1.26 -8.22 -7.80
C VAL A 113 0.20 -8.34 -6.72
N ALA A 114 0.49 -9.02 -5.63
CA ALA A 114 -0.43 -9.13 -4.51
C ALA A 114 -0.49 -7.82 -3.72
N TYR A 115 -1.66 -7.51 -3.19
CA TYR A 115 -1.89 -6.37 -2.30
C TYR A 115 -2.08 -6.88 -0.88
N LEU A 116 -1.23 -6.43 0.04
CA LEU A 116 -1.27 -6.86 1.43
C LEU A 116 -1.64 -5.69 2.32
N ILE A 117 -2.66 -5.89 3.15
CA ILE A 117 -3.19 -4.87 4.05
C ILE A 117 -2.95 -5.28 5.49
N ILE A 118 -2.40 -4.35 6.29
CA ILE A 118 -2.17 -4.51 7.70
C ILE A 118 -3.17 -3.66 8.45
N SER A 119 -4.19 -4.27 9.04
CA SER A 119 -5.15 -3.56 9.89
C SER A 119 -4.62 -3.42 11.31
N LEU A 120 -4.66 -2.20 11.82
CA LEU A 120 -4.41 -1.85 13.22
C LEU A 120 -5.71 -1.50 13.98
N GLU A 121 -6.88 -1.85 13.44
CA GLU A 121 -8.17 -1.64 14.10
C GLU A 121 -8.15 -2.20 15.53
N HIS A 122 -7.53 -3.37 15.69
CA HIS A 122 -7.20 -3.95 17.00
C HIS A 122 -5.68 -3.89 17.21
N LYS A 123 -5.20 -2.80 17.81
CA LYS A 123 -3.76 -2.50 17.92
C LYS A 123 -2.92 -3.59 18.59
N SER A 124 -3.49 -4.33 19.55
CA SER A 124 -2.83 -5.44 20.22
C SER A 124 -2.72 -6.71 19.37
N ARG A 125 -3.58 -6.83 18.36
CA ARG A 125 -3.64 -7.99 17.47
C ARG A 125 -3.89 -7.54 16.03
N PRO A 126 -2.86 -7.08 15.32
CA PRO A 126 -2.97 -6.70 13.91
C PRO A 126 -3.50 -7.86 13.06
N ASP A 127 -4.42 -7.56 12.15
CA ASP A 127 -4.88 -8.49 11.12
C ASP A 127 -4.14 -8.20 9.81
N ILE A 128 -3.65 -9.23 9.14
CA ILE A 128 -2.89 -9.11 7.89
C ILE A 128 -3.54 -9.99 6.85
N ARG A 129 -3.95 -9.39 5.73
CA ARG A 129 -4.56 -10.11 4.64
C ARG A 129 -3.97 -9.70 3.31
N ALA A 130 -3.90 -10.64 2.38
CA ALA A 130 -3.43 -10.43 1.04
C ALA A 130 -4.54 -10.67 0.02
N TYR A 131 -4.48 -9.94 -1.10
CA TYR A 131 -5.49 -9.96 -2.15
C TYR A 131 -4.83 -9.84 -3.51
N TRP A 132 -5.47 -10.49 -4.51
CA TRP A 132 -5.33 -10.13 -5.91
C TRP A 132 -6.43 -9.14 -6.27
N ILE A 133 -6.10 -8.06 -6.94
CA ILE A 133 -7.07 -7.07 -7.42
C ILE A 133 -6.92 -6.97 -8.93
N GLN A 134 -7.88 -7.53 -9.65
CA GLN A 134 -7.88 -7.60 -11.10
C GLN A 134 -9.25 -7.15 -11.62
N ASP A 135 -9.27 -6.22 -12.57
CA ASP A 135 -10.52 -5.67 -13.13
C ASP A 135 -11.53 -5.25 -12.05
N ARG A 136 -11.03 -4.60 -10.98
CA ARG A 136 -11.81 -4.18 -9.81
C ARG A 136 -12.40 -5.34 -8.98
N GLN A 137 -12.01 -6.56 -9.25
CA GLN A 137 -12.41 -7.73 -8.47
C GLN A 137 -11.33 -8.03 -7.42
N VAL A 138 -11.80 -8.22 -6.19
CA VAL A 138 -10.95 -8.53 -5.03
C VAL A 138 -11.03 -10.02 -4.76
N ILE A 139 -9.90 -10.70 -4.87
CA ILE A 139 -9.78 -12.15 -4.67
C ILE A 139 -8.79 -12.38 -3.53
N PRO A 140 -9.17 -13.08 -2.44
CA PRO A 140 -8.23 -13.42 -1.38
C PRO A 140 -7.01 -14.16 -1.93
N ALA A 141 -5.83 -13.79 -1.45
CA ALA A 141 -4.56 -14.44 -1.79
C ALA A 141 -3.99 -15.15 -0.56
N ASP A 142 -3.52 -16.37 -0.76
CA ASP A 142 -2.85 -17.12 0.30
C ASP A 142 -1.38 -16.71 0.39
N TYR A 143 -0.87 -16.66 1.62
CA TYR A 143 0.55 -16.43 1.87
C TYR A 143 1.02 -17.23 3.10
N GLN A 144 2.30 -17.48 3.16
CA GLN A 144 2.95 -18.14 4.30
C GLN A 144 4.07 -17.26 4.85
N VAL A 145 4.17 -17.21 6.16
CA VAL A 145 5.32 -16.62 6.85
C VAL A 145 6.30 -17.74 7.16
N LEU A 146 7.46 -17.65 6.58
CA LEU A 146 8.53 -18.63 6.73
C LEU A 146 9.44 -18.30 7.90
#